data_3937301015a5d3cb49d1131eb19f95c8
#
_entry.id   3937301015a5d3cb49d1131eb19f95c8
#
_cell.length_a   1.000
_cell.length_b   1.000
_cell.length_c   1.000
_cell.angle_alpha   90.00
_cell.angle_beta   90.00
_cell.angle_gamma   90.00
#
_symmetry.space_group_name_H-M   'P 1'
#
loop_
_entity.id
_entity.type
_entity.pdbx_description
1 polymer ?
#
loop_
_entity_poly.entity_id
_entity_poly.type
_entity_poly.pdbx_seq_one_letter_code
_entity_poly.pdbx_strand_id
1 'polypeptide(L)'
;MKWSGMFLLLAFSCLACSKSNNAQDGSTNDYTILIGSSKEEVGIGVNDGVPEGTTITVPPGIEVVRRPTHQFDPSLDKLNGHMNTFYTDLHLVNNAACGTAPVAIHLPKGLVFVNRSGARMQHGLLISDVVILVPPSTCTNSKDTLTVYLGLACLNKTKGLPWEENWEPDTREYAIGKDMHGIGKITNDANLLKLLKLFENKPRLKLSRHFNPFEALEDDYVMPEWMEIYDEIQSAIWAITDGPGLLKKEHDKLVLRLKEYQ
;
A
#
# COMPACT_ATOMS: atom_id res chain seq x y z
N MET A 1 30.11 -21.45 -18.68
CA MET A 1 28.71 -21.95 -18.65
C MET A 1 27.78 -20.75 -18.68
N LYS A 2 27.01 -20.59 -19.77
CA LYS A 2 26.07 -19.48 -19.94
C LYS A 2 24.78 -19.84 -19.19
N TRP A 3 24.47 -19.16 -18.12
CA TRP A 3 23.17 -19.25 -17.47
C TRP A 3 22.23 -18.22 -18.11
N SER A 4 21.30 -18.75 -18.88
CA SER A 4 20.16 -17.96 -19.38
C SER A 4 19.24 -17.69 -18.19
N GLY A 5 19.22 -16.45 -17.72
CA GLY A 5 18.28 -15.99 -16.72
C GLY A 5 16.85 -16.07 -17.25
N MET A 6 16.11 -17.06 -16.80
CA MET A 6 14.68 -17.18 -17.04
C MET A 6 13.96 -16.18 -16.13
N PHE A 7 13.53 -15.06 -16.70
CA PHE A 7 12.69 -14.09 -16.04
C PHE A 7 11.32 -14.71 -15.77
N LEU A 8 11.07 -15.10 -14.53
CA LEU A 8 9.74 -15.49 -14.06
C LEU A 8 8.92 -14.22 -13.84
N LEU A 9 8.13 -13.84 -14.84
CA LEU A 9 7.04 -12.90 -14.70
C LEU A 9 5.96 -13.58 -13.85
N LEU A 10 5.96 -13.34 -12.54
CA LEU A 10 4.88 -13.72 -11.65
C LEU A 10 3.66 -12.84 -11.94
N ALA A 11 2.89 -13.27 -12.95
CA ALA A 11 1.53 -12.81 -13.09
C ALA A 11 0.71 -13.50 -11.99
N PHE A 12 0.24 -12.75 -11.00
CA PHE A 12 -0.82 -13.18 -10.11
C PHE A 12 -2.09 -13.39 -10.95
N SER A 13 -2.21 -14.56 -11.56
CA SER A 13 -3.47 -15.02 -12.10
C SER A 13 -4.23 -15.69 -10.97
N CYS A 14 -5.17 -14.94 -10.37
CA CYS A 14 -6.18 -15.51 -9.50
C CYS A 14 -6.96 -16.60 -10.26
N LEU A 15 -6.54 -17.86 -10.11
CA LEU A 15 -7.33 -19.03 -10.50
C LEU A 15 -8.39 -19.31 -9.43
N ALA A 16 -9.37 -18.41 -9.33
CA ALA A 16 -10.63 -18.74 -8.70
C ALA A 16 -11.57 -19.30 -9.77
N CYS A 17 -11.34 -20.54 -10.21
CA CYS A 17 -12.35 -21.33 -10.90
C CYS A 17 -13.35 -21.88 -9.88
N SER A 18 -14.36 -21.09 -9.49
CA SER A 18 -15.56 -21.63 -8.90
C SER A 18 -16.44 -22.18 -10.02
N LYS A 19 -16.74 -23.48 -9.98
CA LYS A 19 -17.78 -24.08 -10.80
C LYS A 19 -19.12 -23.43 -10.43
N SER A 20 -19.63 -22.54 -11.27
CA SER A 20 -20.98 -22.04 -11.14
C SER A 20 -21.93 -23.05 -11.82
N ASN A 21 -22.82 -23.63 -11.05
CA ASN A 21 -24.00 -24.29 -11.56
C ASN A 21 -24.87 -23.25 -12.26
N ASN A 22 -25.23 -23.52 -13.52
CA ASN A 22 -26.16 -22.72 -14.31
C ASN A 22 -27.54 -22.67 -13.63
N ALA A 23 -27.80 -21.58 -12.92
CA ALA A 23 -29.14 -21.05 -12.75
C ALA A 23 -29.23 -19.86 -13.71
N GLN A 24 -30.05 -20.00 -14.73
CA GLN A 24 -30.35 -18.95 -15.71
C GLN A 24 -31.27 -17.95 -15.02
N ASP A 25 -30.62 -17.01 -14.26
CA ASP A 25 -31.31 -15.86 -13.70
C ASP A 25 -31.08 -14.69 -14.65
N GLY A 26 -32.14 -14.02 -15.05
CA GLY A 26 -32.17 -12.93 -16.02
C GLY A 26 -31.47 -11.64 -15.52
N SER A 27 -30.23 -11.78 -15.12
CA SER A 27 -29.35 -10.68 -14.76
C SER A 27 -28.85 -10.03 -16.04
N THR A 28 -29.31 -8.85 -16.35
CA THR A 28 -28.62 -7.93 -17.25
C THR A 28 -27.17 -7.85 -16.77
N ASN A 29 -26.22 -8.32 -17.60
CA ASN A 29 -24.78 -8.20 -17.34
C ASN A 29 -24.47 -6.71 -17.18
N ASP A 30 -24.43 -6.25 -15.92
CA ASP A 30 -24.16 -4.85 -15.63
C ASP A 30 -22.64 -4.58 -15.71
N TYR A 31 -22.17 -4.41 -16.95
CA TYR A 31 -20.80 -3.99 -17.28
C TYR A 31 -20.62 -2.48 -17.14
N THR A 32 -21.54 -1.79 -16.46
CA THR A 32 -21.47 -0.36 -16.27
C THR A 32 -20.24 0.02 -15.45
N ILE A 33 -19.32 0.77 -16.04
CA ILE A 33 -18.19 1.34 -15.34
C ILE A 33 -18.69 2.49 -14.47
N LEU A 34 -18.53 2.38 -13.16
CA LEU A 34 -18.96 3.41 -12.21
C LEU A 34 -17.85 4.41 -11.87
N ILE A 35 -16.61 3.90 -11.77
CA ILE A 35 -15.41 4.74 -11.60
C ILE A 35 -14.50 4.46 -12.78
N GLY A 36 -14.11 5.50 -13.50
CA GLY A 36 -13.31 5.41 -14.72
C GLY A 36 -11.90 4.86 -14.46
N SER A 37 -11.17 4.65 -15.55
CA SER A 37 -9.77 4.21 -15.52
C SER A 37 -8.82 5.40 -15.37
N SER A 38 -7.71 5.18 -14.68
CA SER A 38 -6.58 6.11 -14.56
C SER A 38 -5.29 5.50 -15.12
N LYS A 39 -5.40 4.42 -15.89
CA LYS A 39 -4.25 3.67 -16.42
C LYS A 39 -3.34 4.45 -17.35
N GLU A 40 -3.77 5.60 -17.85
CA GLU A 40 -2.96 6.45 -18.73
C GLU A 40 -2.18 7.54 -17.95
N GLU A 41 -2.43 7.66 -16.63
CA GLU A 41 -1.78 8.67 -15.80
C GLU A 41 -0.33 8.30 -15.48
N VAL A 42 0.53 9.32 -15.34
CA VAL A 42 1.95 9.16 -15.04
C VAL A 42 2.12 8.49 -13.67
N GLY A 43 2.98 7.47 -13.60
CA GLY A 43 3.29 6.73 -12.38
C GLY A 43 2.17 5.79 -11.90
N ILE A 44 1.07 5.68 -12.65
CA ILE A 44 -0.07 4.80 -12.35
C ILE A 44 -0.07 3.61 -13.32
N GLY A 45 -0.45 2.43 -12.85
CA GLY A 45 -0.47 1.22 -13.67
C GLY A 45 0.90 0.86 -14.23
N VAL A 46 0.98 0.69 -15.54
CA VAL A 46 2.24 0.35 -16.24
C VAL A 46 3.16 1.55 -16.44
N ASN A 47 2.66 2.76 -16.26
CA ASN A 47 3.40 3.98 -16.62
C ASN A 47 4.51 4.28 -15.61
N ASP A 48 5.61 4.79 -16.13
CA ASP A 48 6.72 5.26 -15.33
C ASP A 48 6.48 6.70 -14.84
N GLY A 49 7.32 7.14 -13.93
CA GLY A 49 7.29 8.48 -13.36
C GLY A 49 6.65 8.52 -11.98
N VAL A 50 6.35 9.70 -11.52
CA VAL A 50 5.78 9.98 -10.19
C VAL A 50 4.36 10.50 -10.36
N PRO A 51 3.36 9.88 -9.70
CA PRO A 51 1.98 10.36 -9.79
C PRO A 51 1.86 11.85 -9.44
N GLU A 52 1.04 12.55 -10.19
CA GLU A 52 0.77 13.96 -9.96
C GLU A 52 -0.08 14.19 -8.72
N GLY A 53 0.08 15.38 -8.12
CA GLY A 53 -0.68 15.72 -6.93
C GLY A 53 -0.12 16.89 -6.15
N THR A 54 -0.59 17.03 -4.91
CA THR A 54 -0.22 18.10 -3.98
C THR A 54 0.87 17.62 -3.02
N THR A 55 1.93 18.40 -2.86
CA THR A 55 2.99 18.10 -1.89
C THR A 55 2.48 18.27 -0.46
N ILE A 56 2.83 17.34 0.43
CA ILE A 56 2.57 17.51 1.86
C ILE A 56 3.61 18.40 2.50
N THR A 57 3.22 19.06 3.58
CA THR A 57 4.15 19.81 4.44
C THR A 57 4.41 19.00 5.70
N VAL A 58 5.67 18.66 5.95
CA VAL A 58 6.10 18.08 7.22
C VAL A 58 6.13 19.19 8.27
N PRO A 59 5.59 18.96 9.47
CA PRO A 59 5.59 19.98 10.53
C PRO A 59 6.99 20.48 10.87
N PRO A 60 7.16 21.77 11.22
CA PRO A 60 8.43 22.29 11.67
C PRO A 60 9.03 21.48 12.81
N GLY A 61 10.34 21.22 12.74
CA GLY A 61 11.06 20.43 13.74
C GLY A 61 11.01 18.91 13.49
N ILE A 62 10.15 18.43 12.62
CA ILE A 62 10.16 17.03 12.19
C ILE A 62 11.04 16.89 10.95
N GLU A 63 11.91 15.89 10.99
CA GLU A 63 12.77 15.48 9.87
C GLU A 63 12.46 14.05 9.46
N VAL A 64 12.31 13.81 8.16
CA VAL A 64 12.22 12.47 7.58
C VAL A 64 13.65 12.05 7.23
N VAL A 65 14.17 11.06 7.93
CA VAL A 65 15.54 10.59 7.75
C VAL A 65 15.60 9.29 6.98
N ARG A 66 16.72 9.04 6.31
CA ARG A 66 16.97 7.80 5.58
C ARG A 66 17.72 6.79 6.45
N ARG A 67 17.25 5.53 6.43
CA ARG A 67 17.91 4.44 7.15
C ARG A 67 17.96 3.16 6.31
N PRO A 68 18.76 3.11 5.24
CA PRO A 68 18.80 2.01 4.29
C PRO A 68 19.28 0.67 4.90
N THR A 69 19.91 0.71 6.06
CA THR A 69 20.37 -0.48 6.79
C THR A 69 19.48 -0.82 8.00
N HIS A 70 18.29 -0.20 8.09
CA HIS A 70 17.37 -0.48 9.18
C HIS A 70 16.90 -1.93 9.11
N GLN A 71 16.93 -2.60 10.25
CA GLN A 71 16.40 -3.95 10.37
C GLN A 71 14.89 -3.90 10.56
N PHE A 72 14.17 -4.67 9.75
CA PHE A 72 12.72 -4.75 9.81
C PHE A 72 12.24 -5.34 11.15
N ASP A 73 11.30 -4.64 11.78
CA ASP A 73 10.62 -5.07 12.99
C ASP A 73 9.15 -4.68 12.92
N PRO A 74 8.29 -5.56 12.39
CA PRO A 74 6.89 -5.28 12.12
C PRO A 74 5.99 -5.48 13.35
N SER A 75 6.44 -5.17 14.56
CA SER A 75 5.59 -5.26 15.73
C SER A 75 4.31 -4.41 15.54
N LEU A 76 3.18 -4.90 16.08
CA LEU A 76 1.86 -4.31 15.83
C LEU A 76 1.73 -2.85 16.26
N ASP A 77 2.47 -2.44 17.30
CA ASP A 77 2.52 -1.07 17.80
C ASP A 77 3.20 -0.09 16.83
N LYS A 78 3.98 -0.62 15.87
CA LYS A 78 4.65 0.15 14.82
C LYS A 78 3.91 0.12 13.49
N LEU A 79 2.90 -0.76 13.33
CA LEU A 79 2.11 -0.85 12.12
C LEU A 79 1.06 0.25 12.08
N ASN A 80 1.03 0.96 10.97
CA ASN A 80 0.07 2.00 10.66
C ASN A 80 -0.51 1.76 9.26
N GLY A 81 -1.56 2.51 8.92
CA GLY A 81 -2.21 2.36 7.62
C GLY A 81 -3.32 1.29 7.63
N HIS A 82 -3.89 1.04 6.46
CA HIS A 82 -5.15 0.33 6.31
C HIS A 82 -5.10 -0.69 5.17
N MET A 83 -3.90 -1.05 4.73
CA MET A 83 -3.66 -2.04 3.68
C MET A 83 -2.50 -2.96 4.06
N ASN A 84 -2.49 -4.15 3.49
CA ASN A 84 -1.47 -5.15 3.72
C ASN A 84 -0.81 -5.66 2.42
N THR A 85 -1.03 -4.99 1.28
CA THR A 85 -0.42 -5.42 0.02
C THR A 85 1.09 -5.38 0.12
N PHE A 86 1.63 -4.32 0.69
CA PHE A 86 3.02 -4.24 1.15
C PHE A 86 3.18 -3.15 2.19
N TYR A 87 4.35 -3.13 2.82
CA TYR A 87 4.68 -2.12 3.82
C TYR A 87 5.87 -1.28 3.35
N THR A 88 5.91 -0.03 3.80
CA THR A 88 7.12 0.79 3.75
C THR A 88 7.46 1.28 5.14
N ASP A 89 8.72 1.48 5.41
CA ASP A 89 9.18 2.13 6.63
C ASP A 89 9.23 3.66 6.45
N LEU A 90 8.96 4.35 7.54
CA LEU A 90 9.12 5.79 7.65
C LEU A 90 9.89 6.10 8.93
N HIS A 91 10.98 6.82 8.80
CA HIS A 91 11.87 7.18 9.90
C HIS A 91 11.78 8.68 10.17
N LEU A 92 11.38 9.01 11.39
CA LEU A 92 11.07 10.36 11.82
C LEU A 92 11.94 10.76 12.99
N VAL A 93 12.51 11.97 12.93
CA VAL A 93 13.22 12.59 14.04
C VAL A 93 12.50 13.87 14.42
N ASN A 94 12.25 14.04 15.71
CA ASN A 94 11.77 15.31 16.25
C ASN A 94 12.98 16.08 16.83
N ASN A 95 13.34 17.18 16.19
CA ASN A 95 14.47 18.01 16.59
C ASN A 95 14.13 19.00 17.73
N ALA A 96 12.92 18.91 18.31
CA ALA A 96 12.56 19.75 19.47
C ALA A 96 13.38 19.37 20.72
N ALA A 97 13.49 20.32 21.64
CA ALA A 97 14.20 20.09 22.90
C ALA A 97 13.58 18.92 23.69
N CYS A 98 14.40 18.18 24.41
CA CYS A 98 13.91 17.12 25.28
C CYS A 98 12.93 17.67 26.33
N GLY A 99 11.93 16.85 26.66
CA GLY A 99 10.86 17.24 27.59
C GLY A 99 9.74 18.10 26.97
N THR A 100 9.80 18.42 25.67
CA THR A 100 8.68 19.05 24.95
C THR A 100 7.61 18.04 24.61
N ALA A 101 6.44 18.53 24.21
CA ALA A 101 5.35 17.66 23.75
C ALA A 101 5.70 16.98 22.41
N PRO A 102 5.18 15.75 22.17
CA PRO A 102 5.26 15.14 20.86
C PRO A 102 4.63 16.01 19.77
N VAL A 103 5.17 15.93 18.55
CA VAL A 103 4.64 16.62 17.36
C VAL A 103 3.86 15.61 16.53
N ALA A 104 2.63 15.95 16.17
CA ALA A 104 1.81 15.14 15.28
C ALA A 104 2.19 15.39 13.83
N ILE A 105 2.47 14.32 13.07
CA ILE A 105 2.51 14.35 11.61
C ILE A 105 1.24 13.72 11.07
N HIS A 106 0.55 14.43 10.18
CA HIS A 106 -0.62 13.94 9.49
C HIS A 106 -0.23 13.50 8.08
N LEU A 107 -0.42 12.22 7.79
CA LEU A 107 -0.27 11.62 6.48
C LEU A 107 -1.67 11.41 5.90
N PRO A 108 -2.12 12.23 4.94
CA PRO A 108 -3.49 12.17 4.47
C PRO A 108 -3.72 10.98 3.54
N LYS A 109 -4.96 10.51 3.47
CA LYS A 109 -5.40 9.56 2.44
C LYS A 109 -5.07 10.10 1.05
N GLY A 110 -4.75 9.21 0.13
CA GLY A 110 -4.31 9.57 -1.21
C GLY A 110 -2.82 9.93 -1.28
N LEU A 111 -2.10 9.94 -0.16
CA LEU A 111 -0.65 10.13 -0.18
C LEU A 111 0.02 8.95 -0.86
N VAL A 112 0.82 9.25 -1.87
CA VAL A 112 1.61 8.26 -2.61
C VAL A 112 3.00 8.16 -2.01
N PHE A 113 3.45 6.95 -1.77
CA PHE A 113 4.82 6.61 -1.43
C PHE A 113 5.54 6.17 -2.70
N VAL A 114 6.48 6.98 -3.14
CA VAL A 114 7.19 6.78 -4.41
C VAL A 114 8.35 5.83 -4.22
N ASN A 115 8.36 4.79 -5.03
CA ASN A 115 9.47 3.85 -5.08
C ASN A 115 10.76 4.54 -5.53
N ARG A 116 11.88 4.22 -4.86
CA ARG A 116 13.22 4.73 -5.13
C ARG A 116 14.17 3.66 -5.68
N SER A 117 13.75 2.39 -5.70
CA SER A 117 14.61 1.26 -6.08
C SER A 117 14.58 0.95 -7.58
N GLY A 118 13.80 1.67 -8.38
CA GLY A 118 13.79 1.56 -9.84
C GLY A 118 12.40 1.57 -10.47
N ALA A 119 12.35 1.84 -11.77
CA ALA A 119 11.09 2.03 -12.52
C ALA A 119 10.19 0.78 -12.55
N ARG A 120 10.74 -0.40 -12.29
CA ARG A 120 9.99 -1.67 -12.29
C ARG A 120 9.30 -2.00 -10.98
N MET A 121 9.45 -1.16 -9.96
CA MET A 121 8.88 -1.39 -8.63
C MET A 121 7.63 -0.55 -8.41
N GLN A 122 6.74 -1.06 -7.58
CA GLN A 122 5.44 -0.47 -7.29
C GLN A 122 5.54 0.82 -6.48
N HIS A 123 4.64 1.76 -6.73
CA HIS A 123 4.32 2.86 -5.83
C HIS A 123 3.23 2.42 -4.85
N GLY A 124 3.26 2.99 -3.64
CA GLY A 124 2.28 2.73 -2.61
C GLY A 124 1.28 3.86 -2.45
N LEU A 125 0.03 3.52 -2.18
CA LEU A 125 -1.05 4.46 -1.90
C LEU A 125 -1.56 4.30 -0.47
N LEU A 126 -1.59 5.37 0.29
CA LEU A 126 -2.24 5.42 1.58
C LEU A 126 -3.75 5.63 1.38
N ILE A 127 -4.57 4.65 1.78
CA ILE A 127 -6.01 4.69 1.50
C ILE A 127 -6.85 5.42 2.57
N SER A 128 -6.25 5.71 3.72
CA SER A 128 -6.91 6.43 4.83
C SER A 128 -5.89 7.31 5.54
N ASP A 129 -6.39 8.30 6.28
CA ASP A 129 -5.55 9.19 7.05
C ASP A 129 -4.80 8.44 8.16
N VAL A 130 -3.54 8.78 8.36
CA VAL A 130 -2.70 8.29 9.46
C VAL A 130 -2.11 9.47 10.22
N VAL A 131 -2.23 9.43 11.54
CA VAL A 131 -1.60 10.40 12.43
C VAL A 131 -0.53 9.71 13.26
N ILE A 132 0.69 10.21 13.19
CA ILE A 132 1.84 9.70 13.92
C ILE A 132 2.29 10.75 14.92
N LEU A 133 2.38 10.39 16.21
CA LEU A 133 2.96 11.24 17.24
C LEU A 133 4.44 10.97 17.34
N VAL A 134 5.26 11.96 16.96
CA VAL A 134 6.72 11.87 17.00
C VAL A 134 7.21 12.45 18.32
N PRO A 135 7.69 11.63 19.26
CA PRO A 135 8.20 12.11 20.53
C PRO A 135 9.45 13.00 20.31
N PRO A 136 9.75 13.92 21.22
CA PRO A 136 11.01 14.65 21.18
C PRO A 136 12.17 13.68 21.43
N SER A 137 13.36 14.07 20.98
CA SER A 137 14.59 13.32 21.29
C SER A 137 14.78 13.21 22.80
N THR A 138 15.34 12.09 23.26
CA THR A 138 15.67 11.92 24.67
C THR A 138 16.80 12.88 25.06
N CYS A 139 16.89 13.20 26.37
CA CYS A 139 17.92 14.12 26.89
C CYS A 139 19.34 13.53 26.87
N THR A 140 19.50 12.32 26.37
CA THR A 140 20.77 11.62 26.23
C THR A 140 21.30 11.75 24.80
N ASN A 141 21.89 12.85 24.44
CA ASN A 141 22.79 13.15 23.30
C ASN A 141 22.57 12.44 21.93
N SER A 142 21.56 11.62 21.75
CA SER A 142 21.23 10.95 20.48
C SER A 142 19.93 11.47 19.93
N LYS A 143 19.87 11.71 18.62
CA LYS A 143 18.61 11.92 17.91
C LYS A 143 17.87 10.60 17.83
N ASP A 144 16.90 10.39 18.71
CA ASP A 144 16.09 9.19 18.66
C ASP A 144 15.23 9.22 17.39
N THR A 145 15.30 8.12 16.65
CA THR A 145 14.52 7.96 15.42
C THR A 145 13.30 7.11 15.72
N LEU A 146 12.10 7.67 15.52
CA LEU A 146 10.89 6.90 15.49
C LEU A 146 10.78 6.20 14.14
N THR A 147 10.71 4.87 14.15
CA THR A 147 10.42 4.07 12.97
C THR A 147 8.98 3.60 13.04
N VAL A 148 8.22 3.83 11.97
CA VAL A 148 6.87 3.30 11.78
C VAL A 148 6.79 2.59 10.43
N TYR A 149 5.92 1.61 10.34
CA TYR A 149 5.64 0.88 9.10
C TYR A 149 4.24 1.26 8.61
N LEU A 150 4.14 1.55 7.33
CA LEU A 150 2.89 1.96 6.69
C LEU A 150 2.42 0.88 5.74
N GLY A 151 1.26 0.32 6.01
CA GLY A 151 0.58 -0.59 5.11
C GLY A 151 -0.05 0.19 3.96
N LEU A 152 0.32 -0.17 2.74
CA LEU A 152 -0.02 0.54 1.51
C LEU A 152 -0.71 -0.35 0.50
N ALA A 153 -1.57 0.23 -0.32
CA ALA A 153 -2.07 -0.37 -1.53
C ALA A 153 -1.09 -0.17 -2.69
N CYS A 154 -1.05 -1.10 -3.62
CA CYS A 154 -0.23 -1.03 -4.81
C CYS A 154 -0.94 -0.23 -5.92
N LEU A 155 -0.25 0.71 -6.55
CA LEU A 155 -0.73 1.49 -7.70
C LEU A 155 -0.37 0.86 -9.06
N ASN A 156 0.44 -0.19 -9.10
CA ASN A 156 1.08 -0.70 -10.32
C ASN A 156 1.06 -2.23 -10.33
N LYS A 157 -0.04 -2.84 -10.76
CA LYS A 157 -0.27 -4.30 -10.71
C LYS A 157 0.85 -5.12 -11.36
N THR A 158 1.39 -4.63 -12.45
CA THR A 158 2.40 -5.35 -13.26
C THR A 158 3.84 -5.08 -12.84
N LYS A 159 4.06 -4.16 -11.91
CA LYS A 159 5.39 -3.89 -11.35
C LYS A 159 5.64 -4.79 -10.14
N GLY A 160 6.92 -5.07 -9.87
CA GLY A 160 7.33 -5.91 -8.75
C GLY A 160 7.10 -5.26 -7.38
N LEU A 161 6.93 -6.08 -6.36
CA LEU A 161 7.03 -5.62 -4.98
C LEU A 161 8.44 -5.05 -4.75
N PRO A 162 8.59 -4.03 -3.91
CA PRO A 162 9.91 -3.52 -3.58
C PRO A 162 10.72 -4.59 -2.82
N TRP A 163 11.85 -4.97 -3.39
CA TRP A 163 12.83 -5.87 -2.78
C TRP A 163 14.23 -5.36 -3.01
N GLU A 164 15.21 -5.93 -2.32
CA GLU A 164 16.61 -5.67 -2.59
C GLU A 164 17.09 -6.43 -3.84
N GLU A 165 18.03 -5.82 -4.59
CA GLU A 165 18.66 -6.47 -5.73
C GLU A 165 19.43 -7.77 -5.39
N ASN A 166 19.86 -7.88 -4.13
CA ASN A 166 20.62 -9.03 -3.61
C ASN A 166 19.76 -9.96 -2.73
N TRP A 167 18.46 -9.97 -2.95
CA TRP A 167 17.57 -10.85 -2.20
C TRP A 167 17.96 -12.33 -2.42
N GLU A 168 18.32 -12.99 -1.33
CA GLU A 168 18.58 -14.42 -1.30
C GLU A 168 17.25 -15.15 -1.11
N PRO A 169 16.82 -16.00 -2.07
CA PRO A 169 15.54 -16.69 -2.03
C PRO A 169 15.28 -17.48 -0.74
N ASP A 170 16.35 -17.95 -0.10
CA ASP A 170 16.25 -18.78 1.09
C ASP A 170 15.95 -18.00 2.38
N THR A 171 16.10 -16.69 2.40
CA THR A 171 15.83 -15.89 3.60
C THR A 171 14.35 -15.61 3.79
N ARG A 172 13.55 -15.64 2.71
CA ARG A 172 12.10 -15.36 2.68
C ARG A 172 11.67 -14.17 3.52
N GLU A 173 12.61 -13.29 3.83
CA GLU A 173 12.33 -12.06 4.53
C GLU A 173 11.82 -11.03 3.53
N TYR A 174 10.63 -10.53 3.79
CA TYR A 174 10.10 -9.40 3.05
C TYR A 174 11.01 -8.20 3.31
N ALA A 175 11.69 -7.73 2.28
CA ALA A 175 12.62 -6.60 2.36
C ALA A 175 11.88 -5.27 2.55
N ILE A 176 11.04 -5.21 3.57
CA ILE A 176 10.43 -3.96 4.00
C ILE A 176 11.48 -3.19 4.75
N GLY A 177 11.45 -1.95 4.56
CA GLY A 177 12.41 -1.07 5.12
C GLY A 177 13.49 -0.74 4.09
N LYS A 178 14.65 -0.43 4.55
CA LYS A 178 15.79 -0.06 3.72
C LYS A 178 15.51 1.15 2.84
N ASP A 179 14.48 1.93 3.23
CA ASP A 179 14.21 3.23 2.64
C ASP A 179 13.88 3.16 1.14
N MET A 180 13.19 2.08 0.75
CA MET A 180 12.84 1.82 -0.66
C MET A 180 11.79 2.78 -1.20
N HIS A 181 11.03 3.43 -0.33
CA HIS A 181 10.05 4.44 -0.70
C HIS A 181 10.34 5.79 -0.09
N GLY A 182 9.86 6.83 -0.73
CA GLY A 182 9.84 8.18 -0.21
C GLY A 182 8.44 8.77 -0.19
N ILE A 183 8.22 9.72 0.69
CA ILE A 183 7.00 10.52 0.67
C ILE A 183 6.92 11.23 -0.68
N GLY A 184 5.84 10.99 -1.41
CA GLY A 184 5.52 11.64 -2.67
C GLY A 184 4.46 12.73 -2.48
N LYS A 185 3.45 12.71 -3.35
CA LYS A 185 2.37 13.70 -3.36
C LYS A 185 1.04 13.05 -2.98
N ILE A 186 0.10 13.85 -2.49
CA ILE A 186 -1.30 13.45 -2.38
C ILE A 186 -1.85 13.43 -3.80
N THR A 187 -2.34 12.30 -4.27
CA THR A 187 -2.89 12.18 -5.63
C THR A 187 -4.03 13.17 -5.88
N ASN A 188 -4.05 13.74 -7.06
CA ASN A 188 -5.19 14.53 -7.57
C ASN A 188 -6.06 13.72 -8.57
N ASP A 189 -5.75 12.44 -8.76
CA ASP A 189 -6.52 11.57 -9.65
C ASP A 189 -7.97 11.43 -9.20
N ALA A 190 -8.88 11.89 -10.04
CA ALA A 190 -10.30 11.98 -9.71
C ALA A 190 -10.96 10.61 -9.49
N ASN A 191 -10.47 9.55 -10.15
CA ASN A 191 -11.03 8.20 -10.03
C ASN A 191 -10.57 7.54 -8.74
N LEU A 192 -9.28 7.65 -8.41
CA LEU A 192 -8.77 7.19 -7.12
C LEU A 192 -9.43 7.95 -5.98
N LEU A 193 -9.60 9.26 -6.07
CA LEU A 193 -10.27 10.05 -5.03
C LEU A 193 -11.74 9.64 -4.84
N LYS A 194 -12.46 9.23 -5.91
CA LYS A 194 -13.82 8.67 -5.78
C LYS A 194 -13.81 7.35 -5.02
N LEU A 195 -12.85 6.46 -5.30
CA LEU A 195 -12.72 5.20 -4.58
C LEU A 195 -12.37 5.43 -3.11
N LEU A 196 -11.42 6.31 -2.82
CA LEU A 196 -10.94 6.59 -1.47
C LEU A 196 -12.05 7.14 -0.54
N LYS A 197 -13.09 7.77 -1.08
CA LYS A 197 -14.27 8.20 -0.31
C LYS A 197 -15.02 7.03 0.33
N LEU A 198 -14.95 5.82 -0.24
CA LEU A 198 -15.62 4.65 0.31
C LEU A 198 -15.00 4.20 1.65
N PHE A 199 -13.74 4.55 1.88
CA PHE A 199 -13.00 4.16 3.10
C PHE A 199 -13.12 5.18 4.23
N GLU A 200 -13.78 6.31 3.99
CA GLU A 200 -14.06 7.30 5.03
C GLU A 200 -14.99 6.72 6.11
N ASN A 201 -14.75 7.13 7.36
CA ASN A 201 -15.53 6.67 8.51
C ASN A 201 -15.57 5.14 8.68
N LYS A 202 -14.42 4.48 8.41
CA LYS A 202 -14.24 3.05 8.60
C LYS A 202 -13.15 2.77 9.67
N PRO A 203 -13.40 3.10 10.94
CA PRO A 203 -12.39 3.01 12.00
C PRO A 203 -11.90 1.59 12.26
N ARG A 204 -12.71 0.58 11.89
CA ARG A 204 -12.35 -0.83 12.02
C ARG A 204 -11.54 -1.36 10.84
N LEU A 205 -11.46 -0.62 9.74
CA LEU A 205 -10.62 -0.94 8.60
C LEU A 205 -9.20 -0.46 8.90
N LYS A 206 -8.47 -1.20 9.72
CA LYS A 206 -7.07 -0.92 10.03
C LYS A 206 -6.31 -2.22 10.26
N LEU A 207 -5.01 -2.20 10.01
CA LEU A 207 -4.16 -3.36 10.24
C LEU A 207 -4.19 -3.76 11.71
N SER A 208 -4.47 -5.03 11.93
CA SER A 208 -4.44 -5.68 13.25
C SER A 208 -3.44 -6.83 13.29
N ARG A 209 -2.83 -7.16 12.15
CA ARG A 209 -1.87 -8.27 12.00
C ARG A 209 -0.83 -7.90 10.95
N HIS A 210 0.35 -8.43 11.11
CA HIS A 210 1.37 -8.44 10.07
C HIS A 210 1.09 -9.60 9.09
N PHE A 211 1.39 -9.35 7.83
CA PHE A 211 1.38 -10.37 6.78
C PHE A 211 2.66 -10.24 5.96
N ASN A 212 3.33 -11.37 5.76
CA ASN A 212 4.46 -11.45 4.83
C ASN A 212 3.93 -11.84 3.44
N PRO A 213 4.00 -10.97 2.42
CA PRO A 213 3.49 -11.28 1.09
C PRO A 213 4.11 -12.53 0.44
N PHE A 214 5.29 -12.95 0.88
CA PHE A 214 5.92 -14.18 0.37
C PHE A 214 5.24 -15.45 0.87
N GLU A 215 4.48 -15.40 1.97
CA GLU A 215 3.66 -16.53 2.41
C GLU A 215 2.62 -16.95 1.35
N ALA A 216 2.13 -15.99 0.55
CA ALA A 216 1.22 -16.26 -0.55
C ALA A 216 1.84 -17.06 -1.72
N LEU A 217 3.13 -17.28 -1.71
CA LEU A 217 3.85 -18.09 -2.71
C LEU A 217 4.02 -19.56 -2.29
N GLU A 218 3.60 -19.92 -1.08
CA GLU A 218 3.62 -21.31 -0.62
C GLU A 218 2.51 -22.11 -1.31
N ASP A 219 2.81 -23.38 -1.67
CA ASP A 219 1.90 -24.25 -2.43
C ASP A 219 0.57 -24.53 -1.70
N ASP A 220 0.58 -24.51 -0.36
CA ASP A 220 -0.56 -24.76 0.51
C ASP A 220 -1.17 -23.49 1.10
N TYR A 221 -0.80 -22.31 0.59
CA TYR A 221 -1.31 -21.04 1.08
C TYR A 221 -2.82 -20.93 0.94
N VAL A 222 -3.47 -20.62 2.04
CA VAL A 222 -4.89 -20.26 2.08
C VAL A 222 -5.02 -18.85 2.63
N MET A 223 -5.60 -17.96 1.82
CA MET A 223 -5.82 -16.58 2.26
C MET A 223 -6.66 -16.55 3.54
N PRO A 224 -6.16 -15.97 4.64
CA PRO A 224 -6.94 -15.80 5.85
C PRO A 224 -8.14 -14.89 5.64
N GLU A 225 -9.27 -15.19 6.25
CA GLU A 225 -10.52 -14.42 6.13
C GLU A 225 -10.34 -12.91 6.40
N TRP A 226 -9.49 -12.56 7.38
CA TRP A 226 -9.23 -11.15 7.70
C TRP A 226 -8.53 -10.36 6.58
N MET A 227 -7.93 -11.06 5.62
CA MET A 227 -7.26 -10.43 4.46
C MET A 227 -8.20 -10.18 3.27
N GLU A 228 -9.34 -10.86 3.20
CA GLU A 228 -10.25 -10.78 2.05
C GLU A 228 -10.65 -9.33 1.71
N ILE A 229 -10.92 -8.51 2.74
CA ILE A 229 -11.29 -7.11 2.51
C ILE A 229 -10.16 -6.32 1.86
N TYR A 230 -8.91 -6.57 2.23
CA TYR A 230 -7.76 -5.87 1.65
C TYR A 230 -7.52 -6.31 0.21
N ASP A 231 -7.75 -7.58 -0.11
CA ASP A 231 -7.69 -8.09 -1.49
C ASP A 231 -8.80 -7.48 -2.36
N GLU A 232 -10.03 -7.38 -1.85
CA GLU A 232 -11.13 -6.71 -2.54
C GLU A 232 -10.82 -5.21 -2.79
N ILE A 233 -10.26 -4.52 -1.81
CA ILE A 233 -9.84 -3.11 -1.96
C ILE A 233 -8.71 -3.00 -3.00
N GLN A 234 -7.71 -3.87 -2.93
CA GLN A 234 -6.59 -3.87 -3.87
C GLN A 234 -7.06 -4.15 -5.30
N SER A 235 -7.99 -5.09 -5.47
CA SER A 235 -8.60 -5.41 -6.76
C SER A 235 -9.37 -4.21 -7.34
N ALA A 236 -10.10 -3.48 -6.50
CA ALA A 236 -10.80 -2.27 -6.91
C ALA A 236 -9.82 -1.15 -7.33
N ILE A 237 -8.69 -1.00 -6.63
CA ILE A 237 -7.63 -0.06 -7.03
C ILE A 237 -7.06 -0.46 -8.39
N TRP A 238 -6.71 -1.72 -8.60
CA TRP A 238 -6.15 -2.21 -9.87
C TRP A 238 -7.15 -2.14 -11.03
N ALA A 239 -8.46 -2.28 -10.77
CA ALA A 239 -9.46 -2.05 -11.79
C ALA A 239 -9.40 -0.61 -12.34
N ILE A 240 -9.04 0.36 -11.50
CA ILE A 240 -8.88 1.77 -11.87
C ILE A 240 -7.49 2.04 -12.46
N THR A 241 -6.42 1.53 -11.83
CA THR A 241 -5.04 1.90 -12.19
C THR A 241 -4.49 1.12 -13.38
N ASP A 242 -4.92 -0.11 -13.57
CA ASP A 242 -4.39 -1.03 -14.60
C ASP A 242 -5.50 -1.54 -15.54
N GLY A 243 -6.76 -1.44 -15.11
CA GLY A 243 -7.93 -1.94 -15.83
C GLY A 243 -8.74 -0.87 -16.54
N PRO A 244 -9.94 -1.24 -17.02
CA PRO A 244 -10.86 -0.33 -17.71
C PRO A 244 -11.62 0.61 -16.77
N GLY A 245 -11.47 0.46 -15.47
CA GLY A 245 -12.24 1.12 -14.42
C GLY A 245 -13.02 0.12 -13.56
N LEU A 246 -13.59 0.60 -12.46
CA LEU A 246 -14.35 -0.23 -11.51
C LEU A 246 -15.81 -0.36 -11.95
N LEU A 247 -16.25 -1.59 -12.14
CA LEU A 247 -17.62 -1.90 -12.52
C LEU A 247 -18.58 -1.61 -11.36
N LYS A 248 -19.82 -1.24 -11.70
CA LYS A 248 -20.87 -0.97 -10.71
C LYS A 248 -21.09 -2.14 -9.74
N LYS A 249 -21.14 -3.37 -10.25
CA LYS A 249 -21.36 -4.55 -9.42
C LYS A 249 -20.22 -4.77 -8.41
N GLU A 250 -18.97 -4.50 -8.82
CA GLU A 250 -17.77 -4.65 -7.96
C GLU A 250 -17.75 -3.54 -6.90
N HIS A 251 -18.07 -2.32 -7.30
CA HIS A 251 -18.25 -1.21 -6.40
C HIS A 251 -19.33 -1.50 -5.35
N ASP A 252 -20.52 -1.95 -5.76
CA ASP A 252 -21.63 -2.19 -4.86
C ASP A 252 -21.33 -3.35 -3.88
N LYS A 253 -20.62 -4.39 -4.34
CA LYS A 253 -20.11 -5.47 -3.50
C LYS A 253 -19.16 -4.91 -2.44
N LEU A 254 -18.17 -4.11 -2.84
CA LEU A 254 -17.20 -3.49 -1.93
C LEU A 254 -17.90 -2.58 -0.91
N VAL A 255 -18.86 -1.74 -1.35
CA VAL A 255 -19.65 -0.88 -0.46
C VAL A 255 -20.40 -1.70 0.59
N LEU A 256 -20.99 -2.83 0.18
CA LEU A 256 -21.70 -3.72 1.10
C LEU A 256 -20.73 -4.30 2.15
N ARG A 257 -19.58 -4.82 1.72
CA ARG A 257 -18.55 -5.39 2.59
C ARG A 257 -18.00 -4.37 3.58
N LEU A 258 -17.77 -3.13 3.13
CA LEU A 258 -17.27 -2.04 3.97
C LEU A 258 -18.23 -1.59 5.09
N LYS A 259 -19.51 -1.99 5.07
CA LYS A 259 -20.43 -1.73 6.20
C LYS A 259 -20.02 -2.45 7.48
N GLU A 260 -19.33 -3.57 7.37
CA GLU A 260 -18.83 -4.36 8.50
C GLU A 260 -17.70 -3.63 9.26
N TYR A 261 -17.12 -2.59 8.65
CA TYR A 261 -15.96 -1.84 9.16
C TYR A 261 -16.30 -0.44 9.69
N GLN A 262 -17.60 -0.16 9.83
CA GLN A 262 -18.10 1.09 10.41
C GLN A 262 -17.89 1.16 11.93
#